data_5a6604053ad923a08925532b2ac37249
#
_entry.id   5a6604053ad923a08925532b2ac37249
#
_cell.length_a   1.000
_cell.length_b   1.000
_cell.length_c   1.000
_cell.angle_alpha   90.00
_cell.angle_beta   90.00
_cell.angle_gamma   90.00
#
_symmetry.space_group_name_H-M   'P 1'
#
loop_
_entity.id
_entity.type
_entity.pdbx_description
1 polymer ?
#
loop_
_entity_poly.entity_id
_entity_poly.type
_entity_poly.pdbx_seq_one_letter_code
_entity_poly.pdbx_strand_id
1 'polypeptide(L)'
;MILPSTPSFSLQGKRALVTGASSGIGQACAVTMAEAGASVVCAARSADRLNQTVDAITAKGLDAQALTLDQTDLGALKTALQQPFDIVINSAGMARQKPALETSAEDFDSVMDVNLRSAYFLSIYAAQLMKAAKIDGSIIHISSQMGHIGGTHRSVYCASKHALEGMVKSMAIEWGPL
;
A
#
# COMPACT_ATOMS: atom_id res chain seq x y z
N MET A 1 26.60 29.59 -18.29
CA MET A 1 26.90 28.20 -17.90
C MET A 1 25.78 27.76 -16.95
N ILE A 2 25.01 26.74 -17.31
CA ILE A 2 23.95 26.16 -16.44
C ILE A 2 24.62 25.04 -15.65
N LEU A 3 24.66 25.18 -14.31
CA LEU A 3 25.19 24.13 -13.44
C LEU A 3 24.16 23.00 -13.32
N PRO A 4 24.59 21.73 -13.24
CA PRO A 4 23.69 20.63 -12.92
C PRO A 4 23.10 20.80 -11.52
N SER A 5 21.80 20.54 -11.38
CA SER A 5 21.09 20.56 -10.10
C SER A 5 20.70 19.14 -9.70
N THR A 6 20.64 18.87 -8.39
CA THR A 6 20.09 17.62 -7.89
C THR A 6 18.59 17.55 -8.14
N PRO A 7 18.03 16.35 -8.46
CA PRO A 7 16.59 16.17 -8.55
C PRO A 7 15.90 16.57 -7.23
N SER A 8 14.71 17.14 -7.33
CA SER A 8 13.89 17.43 -6.15
C SER A 8 13.27 16.13 -5.63
N PHE A 9 13.33 15.91 -4.31
CA PHE A 9 12.57 14.87 -3.61
C PHE A 9 11.26 15.39 -3.02
N SER A 10 10.89 16.64 -3.30
CA SER A 10 9.63 17.21 -2.86
C SER A 10 8.44 16.52 -3.53
N LEU A 11 7.43 16.21 -2.74
CA LEU A 11 6.14 15.67 -3.17
C LEU A 11 5.05 16.76 -3.18
N GLN A 12 5.43 18.03 -3.19
CA GLN A 12 4.47 19.14 -3.22
C GLN A 12 3.54 19.02 -4.44
N GLY A 13 2.22 19.09 -4.18
CA GLY A 13 1.18 18.90 -5.19
C GLY A 13 0.91 17.46 -5.59
N LYS A 14 1.61 16.49 -4.99
CA LYS A 14 1.37 15.06 -5.19
C LYS A 14 0.33 14.54 -4.20
N ARG A 15 -0.46 13.57 -4.64
CA ARG A 15 -1.49 12.91 -3.85
C ARG A 15 -1.09 11.46 -3.60
N ALA A 16 -1.01 11.05 -2.33
CA ALA A 16 -0.59 9.72 -1.92
C ALA A 16 -1.72 8.97 -1.21
N LEU A 17 -1.89 7.68 -1.52
CA LEU A 17 -2.69 6.74 -0.75
C LEU A 17 -1.75 5.80 0.00
N VAL A 18 -1.95 5.65 1.32
CA VAL A 18 -1.21 4.69 2.13
C VAL A 18 -2.19 3.76 2.83
N THR A 19 -2.20 2.47 2.46
CA THR A 19 -3.01 1.47 3.17
C THR A 19 -2.24 0.86 4.34
N GLY A 20 -2.97 0.38 5.37
CA GLY A 20 -2.34 -0.06 6.62
C GLY A 20 -1.76 1.10 7.44
N ALA A 21 -2.22 2.34 7.22
CA ALA A 21 -1.65 3.55 7.80
C ALA A 21 -1.94 3.76 9.30
N SER A 22 -2.69 2.88 9.95
CA SER A 22 -3.04 3.00 11.37
C SER A 22 -1.94 2.58 12.35
N SER A 23 -0.80 2.04 11.86
CA SER A 23 0.32 1.61 12.70
C SER A 23 1.56 1.23 11.87
N GLY A 24 2.71 1.11 12.55
CA GLY A 24 3.93 0.51 12.02
C GLY A 24 4.44 1.15 10.74
N ILE A 25 4.80 0.32 9.75
CA ILE A 25 5.40 0.77 8.49
C ILE A 25 4.46 1.69 7.71
N GLY A 26 3.16 1.35 7.61
CA GLY A 26 2.20 2.18 6.90
C GLY A 26 2.04 3.57 7.53
N GLN A 27 1.99 3.64 8.86
CA GLN A 27 1.95 4.92 9.60
C GLN A 27 3.21 5.76 9.31
N ALA A 28 4.40 5.14 9.38
CA ALA A 28 5.65 5.81 9.08
C ALA A 28 5.70 6.33 7.64
N CYS A 29 5.25 5.53 6.68
CA CYS A 29 5.13 5.95 5.28
C CYS A 29 4.19 7.16 5.13
N ALA A 30 3.02 7.13 5.79
CA ALA A 30 2.07 8.25 5.72
C ALA A 30 2.67 9.55 6.23
N VAL A 31 3.34 9.50 7.39
CA VAL A 31 4.05 10.66 7.97
C VAL A 31 5.12 11.17 7.01
N THR A 32 5.99 10.28 6.49
CA THR A 32 7.09 10.67 5.61
C THR A 32 6.59 11.29 4.29
N MET A 33 5.52 10.74 3.70
CA MET A 33 4.92 11.33 2.49
C MET A 33 4.37 12.73 2.76
N ALA A 34 3.68 12.92 3.89
CA ALA A 34 3.17 14.23 4.29
C ALA A 34 4.30 15.23 4.56
N GLU A 35 5.36 14.83 5.27
CA GLU A 35 6.54 15.67 5.52
C GLU A 35 7.29 16.04 4.23
N ALA A 36 7.23 15.18 3.21
CA ALA A 36 7.76 15.49 1.86
C ALA A 36 6.85 16.44 1.06
N GLY A 37 5.65 16.78 1.56
CA GLY A 37 4.73 17.74 0.94
C GLY A 37 3.55 17.14 0.19
N ALA A 38 3.34 15.82 0.25
CA ALA A 38 2.17 15.20 -0.36
C ALA A 38 0.88 15.42 0.45
N SER A 39 -0.27 15.48 -0.24
CA SER A 39 -1.57 15.28 0.37
C SER A 39 -1.82 13.77 0.56
N VAL A 40 -1.98 13.31 1.80
CA VAL A 40 -1.98 11.88 2.13
C VAL A 40 -3.36 11.38 2.52
N VAL A 41 -3.87 10.38 1.81
CA VAL A 41 -5.02 9.58 2.24
C VAL A 41 -4.52 8.37 3.02
N CYS A 42 -4.75 8.37 4.32
CA CYS A 42 -4.43 7.27 5.21
C CYS A 42 -5.60 6.29 5.25
N ALA A 43 -5.39 5.03 4.84
CA ALA A 43 -6.44 4.03 4.81
C ALA A 43 -6.16 2.87 5.77
N ALA A 44 -7.14 2.46 6.58
CA ALA A 44 -7.09 1.29 7.45
C ALA A 44 -8.49 0.92 7.97
N ARG A 45 -8.62 -0.29 8.54
CA ARG A 45 -9.89 -0.77 9.13
C ARG A 45 -10.23 -0.13 10.47
N SER A 46 -9.22 0.14 11.31
CA SER A 46 -9.41 0.69 12.65
C SER A 46 -9.50 2.21 12.58
N ALA A 47 -10.73 2.74 12.60
CA ALA A 47 -10.99 4.18 12.53
C ALA A 47 -10.26 4.96 13.66
N ASP A 48 -10.34 4.47 14.91
CA ASP A 48 -9.75 5.18 16.05
C ASP A 48 -8.23 5.34 15.92
N ARG A 49 -7.52 4.25 15.60
CA ARG A 49 -6.06 4.30 15.40
C ARG A 49 -5.67 5.08 14.16
N LEU A 50 -6.51 5.03 13.12
CA LEU A 50 -6.29 5.78 11.89
C LEU A 50 -6.43 7.28 12.14
N ASN A 51 -7.47 7.70 12.87
CA ASN A 51 -7.67 9.10 13.25
C ASN A 51 -6.50 9.61 14.09
N GLN A 52 -6.00 8.83 15.08
CA GLN A 52 -4.80 9.22 15.83
C GLN A 52 -3.59 9.49 14.92
N THR A 53 -3.41 8.70 13.87
CA THR A 53 -2.33 8.95 12.90
C THR A 53 -2.56 10.23 12.13
N VAL A 54 -3.77 10.45 11.63
CA VAL A 54 -4.12 11.65 10.86
C VAL A 54 -4.03 12.90 11.72
N ASP A 55 -4.56 12.86 12.96
CA ASP A 55 -4.49 13.98 13.91
C ASP A 55 -3.02 14.37 14.22
N ALA A 56 -2.15 13.36 14.38
CA ALA A 56 -0.73 13.61 14.61
C ALA A 56 -0.01 14.25 13.41
N ILE A 57 -0.43 13.92 12.19
CA ILE A 57 0.09 14.53 10.95
C ILE A 57 -0.44 15.95 10.80
N THR A 58 -1.74 16.16 10.96
CA THR A 58 -2.38 17.47 10.78
C THR A 58 -2.00 18.46 11.88
N ALA A 59 -1.73 17.99 13.09
CA ALA A 59 -1.20 18.84 14.19
C ALA A 59 0.17 19.45 13.86
N LYS A 60 0.92 18.88 12.90
CA LYS A 60 2.16 19.46 12.36
C LYS A 60 1.92 20.45 11.20
N GLY A 61 0.67 20.75 10.86
CA GLY A 61 0.30 21.59 9.72
C GLY A 61 0.45 20.88 8.36
N LEU A 62 0.54 19.55 8.35
CA LEU A 62 0.66 18.73 7.14
C LEU A 62 -0.72 18.24 6.67
N ASP A 63 -0.85 17.90 5.39
CA ASP A 63 -2.11 17.51 4.78
C ASP A 63 -2.31 15.99 4.83
N ALA A 64 -3.28 15.53 5.62
CA ALA A 64 -3.68 14.13 5.70
C ALA A 64 -5.18 13.99 5.98
N GLN A 65 -5.77 12.92 5.46
CA GLN A 65 -7.17 12.56 5.70
C GLN A 65 -7.33 11.06 5.97
N ALA A 66 -8.29 10.71 6.82
CA ALA A 66 -8.61 9.33 7.15
C ALA A 66 -9.61 8.73 6.16
N LEU A 67 -9.36 7.49 5.75
CA LEU A 67 -10.27 6.65 4.97
C LEU A 67 -10.43 5.30 5.68
N THR A 68 -11.52 5.12 6.40
CA THR A 68 -11.82 3.79 6.99
C THR A 68 -12.19 2.82 5.88
N LEU A 69 -11.34 1.81 5.68
CA LEU A 69 -11.46 0.88 4.57
C LEU A 69 -10.99 -0.52 4.97
N ASP A 70 -11.82 -1.52 4.73
CA ASP A 70 -11.35 -2.90 4.61
C ASP A 70 -10.96 -3.15 3.16
N GLN A 71 -9.65 -3.27 2.92
CA GLN A 71 -9.08 -3.48 1.59
C GLN A 71 -9.53 -4.81 0.95
N THR A 72 -10.00 -5.79 1.73
CA THR A 72 -10.48 -7.08 1.22
C THR A 72 -11.88 -6.99 0.61
N ASP A 73 -12.67 -5.98 0.99
CA ASP A 73 -13.91 -5.62 0.30
C ASP A 73 -13.58 -4.87 -0.99
N LEU A 74 -13.56 -5.60 -2.11
CA LEU A 74 -13.21 -5.03 -3.42
C LEU A 74 -14.23 -4.00 -3.92
N GLY A 75 -15.49 -4.09 -3.48
CA GLY A 75 -16.53 -3.09 -3.79
C GLY A 75 -16.23 -1.77 -3.10
N ALA A 76 -15.97 -1.82 -1.79
CA ALA A 76 -15.55 -0.66 -1.01
C ALA A 76 -14.22 -0.08 -1.51
N LEU A 77 -13.24 -0.94 -1.84
CA LEU A 77 -11.96 -0.53 -2.40
C LEU A 77 -12.14 0.23 -3.72
N LYS A 78 -12.94 -0.29 -4.66
CA LYS A 78 -13.23 0.37 -5.93
C LYS A 78 -13.95 1.71 -5.74
N THR A 79 -14.88 1.76 -4.78
CA THR A 79 -15.60 2.98 -4.44
C THR A 79 -14.68 4.03 -3.81
N ALA A 80 -13.72 3.62 -2.99
CA ALA A 80 -12.74 4.50 -2.36
C ALA A 80 -11.77 5.12 -3.38
N LEU A 81 -11.46 4.41 -4.46
CA LEU A 81 -10.59 4.86 -5.55
C LEU A 81 -11.41 5.58 -6.64
N GLN A 82 -11.94 6.77 -6.34
CA GLN A 82 -12.70 7.59 -7.29
C GLN A 82 -11.83 8.61 -8.04
N GLN A 83 -10.68 8.96 -7.48
CA GLN A 83 -9.75 9.93 -8.02
C GLN A 83 -8.34 9.33 -8.07
N PRO A 84 -7.54 9.70 -9.08
CA PRO A 84 -6.20 9.16 -9.20
C PRO A 84 -5.29 9.62 -8.05
N PHE A 85 -4.31 8.80 -7.75
CA PHE A 85 -3.20 9.11 -6.87
C PHE A 85 -1.92 9.13 -7.69
N ASP A 86 -0.96 9.98 -7.32
CA ASP A 86 0.40 9.93 -7.87
C ASP A 86 1.20 8.78 -7.24
N ILE A 87 0.91 8.49 -5.97
CA ILE A 87 1.63 7.48 -5.19
C ILE A 87 0.63 6.59 -4.45
N VAL A 88 0.81 5.28 -4.57
CA VAL A 88 0.05 4.29 -3.78
C VAL A 88 1.03 3.42 -3.01
N ILE A 89 0.92 3.41 -1.68
CA ILE A 89 1.72 2.54 -0.80
C ILE A 89 0.79 1.51 -0.16
N ASN A 90 0.94 0.26 -0.60
CA ASN A 90 0.22 -0.86 -0.02
C ASN A 90 1.04 -1.47 1.12
N SER A 91 0.73 -1.05 2.35
CA SER A 91 1.34 -1.58 3.57
C SER A 91 0.37 -2.44 4.39
N ALA A 92 -0.88 -2.56 3.97
CA ALA A 92 -1.81 -3.50 4.60
C ALA A 92 -1.31 -4.93 4.42
N GLY A 93 -1.25 -5.67 5.52
CA GLY A 93 -0.80 -7.04 5.51
C GLY A 93 -1.06 -7.73 6.84
N MET A 94 -1.08 -9.06 6.81
CA MET A 94 -1.21 -9.89 8.00
C MET A 94 -0.42 -11.19 7.89
N ALA A 95 -0.17 -11.81 9.03
CA ALA A 95 0.39 -13.16 9.11
C ALA A 95 -0.43 -14.01 10.08
N ARG A 96 -0.55 -15.29 9.75
CA ARG A 96 -0.97 -16.35 10.67
C ARG A 96 0.22 -17.26 10.88
N GLN A 97 0.75 -17.30 12.11
CA GLN A 97 1.93 -18.10 12.43
C GLN A 97 1.48 -19.41 13.07
N LYS A 98 1.53 -20.50 12.29
CA LYS A 98 1.17 -21.85 12.70
C LYS A 98 2.05 -22.89 12.00
N PRO A 99 2.26 -24.08 12.58
CA PRO A 99 2.76 -25.22 11.83
C PRO A 99 1.96 -25.45 10.57
N ALA A 100 2.61 -25.80 9.46
CA ALA A 100 1.93 -25.98 8.18
C ALA A 100 0.83 -27.05 8.25
N LEU A 101 1.04 -28.11 9.05
CA LEU A 101 0.05 -29.20 9.25
C LEU A 101 -1.18 -28.77 10.07
N GLU A 102 -1.13 -27.63 10.74
CA GLU A 102 -2.23 -27.08 11.56
C GLU A 102 -2.92 -25.88 10.89
N THR A 103 -2.49 -25.51 9.70
CA THR A 103 -3.06 -24.37 8.96
C THR A 103 -4.42 -24.75 8.39
N SER A 104 -5.46 -24.03 8.76
CA SER A 104 -6.80 -24.21 8.20
C SER A 104 -6.95 -23.48 6.86
N ALA A 105 -8.01 -23.82 6.11
CA ALA A 105 -8.38 -23.11 4.88
C ALA A 105 -8.67 -21.62 5.19
N GLU A 106 -9.34 -21.32 6.30
CA GLU A 106 -9.66 -19.94 6.71
C GLU A 106 -8.41 -19.13 7.04
N ASP A 107 -7.37 -19.76 7.67
CA ASP A 107 -6.09 -19.10 7.89
C ASP A 107 -5.40 -18.78 6.56
N PHE A 108 -5.41 -19.73 5.63
CA PHE A 108 -4.87 -19.56 4.28
C PHE A 108 -5.60 -18.42 3.54
N ASP A 109 -6.91 -18.50 3.44
CA ASP A 109 -7.73 -17.55 2.70
C ASP A 109 -7.59 -16.13 3.28
N SER A 110 -7.63 -15.98 4.60
CA SER A 110 -7.50 -14.68 5.25
C SER A 110 -6.16 -13.99 4.96
N VAL A 111 -5.06 -14.74 4.93
CA VAL A 111 -3.74 -14.19 4.59
C VAL A 111 -3.64 -13.85 3.10
N MET A 112 -4.12 -14.74 2.24
CA MET A 112 -4.09 -14.53 0.79
C MET A 112 -4.99 -13.37 0.37
N ASP A 113 -6.16 -13.23 0.96
CA ASP A 113 -7.08 -12.12 0.68
C ASP A 113 -6.47 -10.76 1.01
N VAL A 114 -5.84 -10.62 2.18
CA VAL A 114 -5.22 -9.35 2.58
C VAL A 114 -3.91 -9.10 1.82
N ASN A 115 -3.00 -10.10 1.77
CA ASN A 115 -1.63 -9.86 1.32
C ASN A 115 -1.49 -9.90 -0.21
N LEU A 116 -2.38 -10.62 -0.91
CA LEU A 116 -2.27 -10.82 -2.35
C LEU A 116 -3.50 -10.33 -3.12
N ARG A 117 -4.68 -10.90 -2.84
CA ARG A 117 -5.88 -10.59 -3.62
C ARG A 117 -6.22 -9.10 -3.56
N SER A 118 -6.28 -8.52 -2.38
CA SER A 118 -6.59 -7.10 -2.23
C SER A 118 -5.49 -6.20 -2.78
N ALA A 119 -4.21 -6.60 -2.61
CA ALA A 119 -3.07 -5.89 -3.19
C ALA A 119 -3.11 -5.86 -4.73
N TYR A 120 -3.48 -6.99 -5.34
CA TYR A 120 -3.64 -7.11 -6.78
C TYR A 120 -4.70 -6.14 -7.32
N PHE A 121 -5.90 -6.14 -6.74
CA PHE A 121 -6.97 -5.26 -7.20
C PHE A 121 -6.76 -3.79 -6.85
N LEU A 122 -6.13 -3.47 -5.72
CA LEU A 122 -5.68 -2.11 -5.41
C LEU A 122 -4.78 -1.58 -6.52
N SER A 123 -3.81 -2.40 -6.97
CA SER A 123 -2.88 -2.03 -8.05
C SER A 123 -3.60 -1.78 -9.37
N ILE A 124 -4.53 -2.68 -9.75
CA ILE A 124 -5.32 -2.54 -10.98
C ILE A 124 -6.14 -1.25 -10.96
N TYR A 125 -6.91 -1.01 -9.88
CA TYR A 125 -7.79 0.15 -9.82
C TYR A 125 -6.97 1.45 -9.81
N ALA A 126 -5.85 1.48 -9.08
CA ALA A 126 -4.96 2.63 -9.06
C ALA A 126 -4.32 2.89 -10.44
N ALA A 127 -3.78 1.85 -11.08
CA ALA A 127 -3.14 1.97 -12.39
C ALA A 127 -4.14 2.39 -13.49
N GLN A 128 -5.38 1.90 -13.45
CA GLN A 128 -6.44 2.34 -14.38
C GLN A 128 -6.71 3.84 -14.26
N LEU A 129 -6.78 4.36 -13.04
CA LEU A 129 -6.99 5.80 -12.80
C LEU A 129 -5.77 6.63 -13.18
N MET A 130 -4.56 6.19 -12.85
CA MET A 130 -3.31 6.85 -13.27
C MET A 130 -3.22 6.94 -14.79
N LYS A 131 -3.48 5.83 -15.49
CA LYS A 131 -3.48 5.78 -16.95
C LYS A 131 -4.54 6.72 -17.57
N ALA A 132 -5.77 6.70 -17.04
CA ALA A 132 -6.84 7.56 -17.53
C ALA A 132 -6.54 9.05 -17.33
N ALA A 133 -5.88 9.41 -16.23
CA ALA A 133 -5.48 10.76 -15.89
C ALA A 133 -4.10 11.16 -16.49
N LYS A 134 -3.41 10.25 -17.17
CA LYS A 134 -2.05 10.46 -17.73
C LYS A 134 -1.04 10.89 -16.65
N ILE A 135 -1.09 10.21 -15.51
CA ILE A 135 -0.18 10.43 -14.38
C ILE A 135 0.91 9.37 -14.43
N ASP A 136 2.17 9.79 -14.49
CA ASP A 136 3.33 8.93 -14.27
C ASP A 136 3.46 8.67 -12.76
N GLY A 137 2.72 7.67 -12.29
CA GLY A 137 2.57 7.36 -10.88
C GLY A 137 3.50 6.26 -10.40
N SER A 138 3.46 6.02 -9.07
CA SER A 138 4.21 4.93 -8.43
C SER A 138 3.31 4.09 -7.54
N ILE A 139 3.37 2.77 -7.70
CA ILE A 139 2.68 1.80 -6.84
C ILE A 139 3.74 0.98 -6.10
N ILE A 140 3.73 1.07 -4.77
CA ILE A 140 4.74 0.48 -3.89
C ILE A 140 4.06 -0.54 -2.98
N HIS A 141 4.58 -1.76 -2.95
CA HIS A 141 4.11 -2.81 -2.05
C HIS A 141 5.13 -3.11 -0.97
N ILE A 142 4.69 -3.17 0.28
CA ILE A 142 5.54 -3.63 1.38
C ILE A 142 5.59 -5.15 1.36
N SER A 143 6.70 -5.68 0.88
CA SER A 143 6.98 -7.11 0.87
C SER A 143 7.64 -7.57 2.18
N SER A 144 8.44 -8.59 2.14
CA SER A 144 9.16 -9.16 3.28
C SER A 144 10.37 -9.94 2.78
N GLN A 145 11.39 -10.15 3.63
CA GLN A 145 12.38 -11.18 3.37
C GLN A 145 11.74 -12.56 3.09
N MET A 146 10.56 -12.81 3.66
CA MET A 146 9.78 -14.03 3.41
C MET A 146 9.17 -14.10 1.99
N GLY A 147 9.38 -13.11 1.16
CA GLY A 147 9.13 -13.16 -0.28
C GLY A 147 10.28 -13.79 -1.07
N HIS A 148 11.42 -14.07 -0.41
CA HIS A 148 12.63 -14.64 -1.01
C HIS A 148 13.10 -15.91 -0.31
N ILE A 149 12.80 -16.07 0.99
CA ILE A 149 13.22 -17.23 1.80
C ILE A 149 12.04 -17.83 2.56
N GLY A 150 12.19 -19.06 3.05
CA GLY A 150 11.24 -19.71 3.94
C GLY A 150 11.41 -19.30 5.41
N GLY A 151 10.40 -19.58 6.23
CA GLY A 151 10.45 -19.39 7.68
C GLY A 151 9.56 -20.39 8.41
N THR A 152 9.97 -20.82 9.59
CA THR A 152 9.22 -21.74 10.44
C THR A 152 7.86 -21.12 10.80
N HIS A 153 6.79 -21.90 10.71
CA HIS A 153 5.41 -21.50 11.00
C HIS A 153 4.89 -20.34 10.14
N ARG A 154 5.44 -20.14 8.94
CA ARG A 154 5.13 -19.01 8.07
C ARG A 154 4.78 -19.43 6.63
N SER A 155 4.40 -20.69 6.40
CA SER A 155 4.19 -21.22 5.04
C SER A 155 3.25 -20.38 4.20
N VAL A 156 2.07 -20.03 4.71
CA VAL A 156 1.09 -19.20 3.98
C VAL A 156 1.60 -17.77 3.79
N TYR A 157 2.21 -17.18 4.82
CA TYR A 157 2.78 -15.85 4.72
C TYR A 157 3.90 -15.79 3.67
N CYS A 158 4.82 -16.77 3.69
CA CYS A 158 5.86 -16.89 2.66
C CYS A 158 5.25 -17.01 1.26
N ALA A 159 4.27 -17.90 1.09
CA ALA A 159 3.56 -18.06 -0.19
C ALA A 159 2.96 -16.73 -0.67
N SER A 160 2.27 -16.00 0.21
CA SER A 160 1.65 -14.72 -0.12
C SER A 160 2.67 -13.66 -0.55
N LYS A 161 3.85 -13.61 0.12
CA LYS A 161 4.88 -12.62 -0.20
C LYS A 161 5.69 -13.00 -1.44
N HIS A 162 5.95 -14.28 -1.71
CA HIS A 162 6.52 -14.73 -2.99
C HIS A 162 5.56 -14.42 -4.16
N ALA A 163 4.26 -14.66 -3.98
CA ALA A 163 3.26 -14.33 -4.99
C ALA A 163 3.19 -12.81 -5.25
N LEU A 164 3.25 -12.00 -4.20
CA LEU A 164 3.31 -10.53 -4.30
C LEU A 164 4.51 -10.06 -5.13
N GLU A 165 5.70 -10.64 -4.89
CA GLU A 165 6.92 -10.33 -5.66
C GLU A 165 6.77 -10.68 -7.15
N GLY A 166 6.19 -11.87 -7.45
CA GLY A 166 5.91 -12.28 -8.82
C GLY A 166 4.92 -11.35 -9.52
N MET A 167 3.84 -10.98 -8.82
CA MET A 167 2.84 -10.03 -9.29
C MET A 167 3.47 -8.68 -9.66
N VAL A 168 4.27 -8.11 -8.77
CA VAL A 168 4.91 -6.79 -8.97
C VAL A 168 5.84 -6.82 -10.17
N LYS A 169 6.64 -7.88 -10.34
CA LYS A 169 7.55 -8.03 -11.48
C LYS A 169 6.79 -8.05 -12.82
N SER A 170 5.68 -8.78 -12.90
CA SER A 170 4.85 -8.84 -14.10
C SER A 170 4.20 -7.48 -14.40
N MET A 171 3.56 -6.88 -13.41
CA MET A 171 2.91 -5.57 -13.56
C MET A 171 3.90 -4.46 -13.95
N ALA A 172 5.13 -4.50 -13.42
CA ALA A 172 6.16 -3.53 -13.76
C ALA A 172 6.57 -3.62 -15.23
N ILE A 173 6.64 -4.82 -15.82
CA ILE A 173 6.92 -5.02 -17.25
C ILE A 173 5.75 -4.50 -18.10
N GLU A 174 4.52 -4.79 -17.72
CA GLU A 174 3.33 -4.41 -18.48
C GLU A 174 3.05 -2.89 -18.42
N TRP A 175 3.25 -2.27 -17.27
CA TRP A 175 2.82 -0.90 -16.99
C TRP A 175 3.95 0.12 -17.00
N GLY A 176 5.20 -0.30 -16.88
CA GLY A 176 6.36 0.60 -16.92
C GLY A 176 6.39 1.53 -18.14
N PRO A 177 6.03 1.05 -19.36
CA PRO A 177 5.96 1.92 -20.53
C PRO A 177 4.77 2.88 -20.58
N LEU A 178 3.81 2.73 -19.67
CA LEU A 178 2.54 3.48 -19.67
C LEU A 178 2.60 4.73 -18.80
#